data_dea325698dd8fe78a2207a52f94b1251
#
_entry.id   dea325698dd8fe78a2207a52f94b1251
#
_cell.length_a   1.000
_cell.length_b   1.000
_cell.length_c   1.000
_cell.angle_alpha   90.00
_cell.angle_beta   90.00
_cell.angle_gamma   90.00
#
_symmetry.space_group_name_H-M   'P 1'
#
loop_
_entity.id
_entity.type
_entity.pdbx_description
1 polymer ?
#
loop_
_entity_poly.entity_id
_entity_poly.type
_entity_poly.pdbx_seq_one_letter_code
_entity_poly.pdbx_strand_id
1 'polypeptide(L)'
;MSGIEVAGLVLGGFPLLISALKHLVKLRMFRRECQKDLNRVQDIQVVYRESLRALLIPLQYDGTLDLKQIELLLDDPSSQGWGDPDVHEEVSRRLGVFRDRYFQILQEMNHTILKLAKACKVDDARFQSSLHANKVGSICIISC
;
A
#
# COMPACT_ATOMS: atom_id res chain seq x y z
N MET A 1 0.34 8.51 13.84
CA MET A 1 0.98 8.71 12.52
C MET A 1 0.12 9.61 11.67
N SER A 2 0.64 10.74 11.31
CA SER A 2 -0.16 11.76 10.62
C SER A 2 0.63 12.45 9.51
N GLY A 3 1.69 11.87 9.03
CA GLY A 3 2.56 12.50 8.07
C GLY A 3 2.91 11.62 6.89
N ILE A 4 4.04 11.93 6.28
CA ILE A 4 4.54 11.20 5.10
C ILE A 4 4.82 9.72 5.40
N GLU A 5 5.02 9.35 6.65
CA GLU A 5 5.20 7.97 7.06
C GLU A 5 3.99 7.09 6.67
N VAL A 6 2.80 7.68 6.60
CA VAL A 6 1.60 6.97 6.14
C VAL A 6 1.74 6.55 4.68
N ALA A 7 2.49 7.31 3.88
CA ALA A 7 2.77 6.93 2.49
C ALA A 7 3.50 5.58 2.42
N GLY A 8 4.45 5.36 3.31
CA GLY A 8 5.14 4.06 3.42
C GLY A 8 4.18 2.95 3.83
N LEU A 9 3.27 3.23 4.76
CA LEU A 9 2.26 2.25 5.18
C LEU A 9 1.35 1.86 4.02
N VAL A 10 0.91 2.82 3.21
CA VAL A 10 0.08 2.55 2.02
C VAL A 10 0.86 1.71 1.01
N LEU A 11 2.13 2.04 0.76
CA LEU A 11 2.98 1.22 -0.12
C LEU A 11 3.06 -0.23 0.36
N GLY A 12 3.24 -0.44 1.66
CA GLY A 12 3.32 -1.78 2.25
C GLY A 12 1.98 -2.51 2.28
N GLY A 13 0.88 -1.78 2.29
CA GLY A 13 -0.47 -2.35 2.28
C GLY A 13 -0.87 -2.96 0.96
N PHE A 14 -0.41 -2.42 -0.16
CA PHE A 14 -0.72 -2.96 -1.49
C PHE A 14 -0.30 -4.41 -1.66
N PRO A 15 0.95 -4.82 -1.35
CA PRO A 15 1.33 -6.23 -1.46
C PRO A 15 0.46 -7.16 -0.63
N LEU A 16 0.03 -6.74 0.57
CA LEU A 16 -0.86 -7.53 1.41
C LEU A 16 -2.21 -7.75 0.75
N LEU A 17 -2.81 -6.70 0.21
CA LEU A 17 -4.09 -6.79 -0.49
C LEU A 17 -3.97 -7.62 -1.75
N ILE A 18 -2.92 -7.43 -2.53
CA ILE A 18 -2.66 -8.19 -3.76
C ILE A 18 -2.49 -9.67 -3.44
N SER A 19 -1.74 -10.00 -2.39
CA SER A 19 -1.57 -11.39 -1.95
C SER A 19 -2.91 -12.03 -1.56
N ALA A 20 -3.74 -11.30 -0.83
CA ALA A 20 -5.06 -11.78 -0.44
C ALA A 20 -5.95 -12.04 -1.67
N LEU A 21 -5.98 -11.12 -2.63
CA LEU A 21 -6.75 -11.26 -3.86
C LEU A 21 -6.26 -12.42 -4.73
N LYS A 22 -4.94 -12.59 -4.85
CA LYS A 22 -4.35 -13.73 -5.58
C LYS A 22 -4.78 -15.06 -4.96
N HIS A 23 -4.83 -15.11 -3.64
CA HIS A 23 -5.28 -16.31 -2.94
C HIS A 23 -6.74 -16.61 -3.27
N LEU A 24 -7.63 -15.62 -3.25
CA LEU A 24 -9.03 -15.79 -3.60
C LEU A 24 -9.23 -16.26 -5.06
N VAL A 25 -8.44 -15.74 -5.98
CA VAL A 25 -8.47 -16.18 -7.39
C VAL A 25 -8.12 -17.66 -7.50
N LYS A 26 -7.13 -18.13 -6.73
CA LYS A 26 -6.74 -19.55 -6.72
C LYS A 26 -7.85 -20.46 -6.20
N LEU A 27 -8.72 -19.98 -5.33
CA LEU A 27 -9.82 -20.75 -4.78
C LEU A 27 -10.96 -20.99 -5.80
N ARG A 28 -10.90 -20.37 -6.95
CA ARG A 28 -11.87 -20.49 -8.05
C ARG A 28 -13.29 -20.03 -7.72
N MET A 29 -13.53 -19.54 -6.51
CA MET A 29 -14.80 -18.93 -6.14
C MET A 29 -14.68 -17.42 -6.41
N PHE A 30 -15.71 -16.87 -7.05
CA PHE A 30 -15.69 -15.44 -7.44
C PHE A 30 -14.44 -15.05 -8.24
N ARG A 31 -13.86 -16.04 -8.94
CA ARG A 31 -12.57 -15.85 -9.61
C ARG A 31 -12.56 -14.67 -10.57
N ARG A 32 -13.65 -14.51 -11.31
CA ARG A 32 -13.74 -13.45 -12.33
C ARG A 32 -13.74 -12.07 -11.69
N GLU A 33 -14.54 -11.88 -10.65
CA GLU A 33 -14.65 -10.63 -9.91
C GLU A 33 -13.35 -10.30 -9.18
N CYS A 34 -12.78 -11.25 -8.49
CA CYS A 34 -11.52 -11.09 -7.77
C CYS A 34 -10.36 -10.82 -8.75
N GLN A 35 -10.38 -11.42 -9.94
CA GLN A 35 -9.36 -11.15 -10.95
C GLN A 35 -9.44 -9.71 -11.45
N LYS A 36 -10.65 -9.18 -11.64
CA LYS A 36 -10.84 -7.77 -12.01
C LYS A 36 -10.34 -6.85 -10.92
N ASP A 37 -10.68 -7.15 -9.67
CA ASP A 37 -10.24 -6.35 -8.52
C ASP A 37 -8.73 -6.41 -8.36
N LEU A 38 -8.13 -7.58 -8.54
CA LEU A 38 -6.68 -7.75 -8.52
C LEU A 38 -6.00 -6.88 -9.57
N ASN A 39 -6.51 -6.89 -10.79
CA ASN A 39 -5.96 -6.08 -11.88
C ASN A 39 -6.04 -4.59 -11.54
N ARG A 40 -7.18 -4.14 -11.02
CA ARG A 40 -7.37 -2.73 -10.61
C ARG A 40 -6.42 -2.32 -9.50
N VAL A 41 -6.27 -3.17 -8.49
CA VAL A 41 -5.38 -2.87 -7.36
C VAL A 41 -3.93 -2.80 -7.83
N GLN A 42 -3.51 -3.70 -8.73
CA GLN A 42 -2.17 -3.65 -9.31
C GLN A 42 -1.93 -2.36 -10.09
N ASP A 43 -2.92 -1.93 -10.88
CA ASP A 43 -2.83 -0.66 -11.62
C ASP A 43 -2.74 0.53 -10.67
N ILE A 44 -3.56 0.54 -9.63
CA ILE A 44 -3.54 1.61 -8.62
C ILE A 44 -2.19 1.64 -7.90
N GLN A 45 -1.62 0.49 -7.60
CA GLN A 45 -0.29 0.40 -6.98
C GLN A 45 0.77 1.10 -7.83
N VAL A 46 0.77 0.83 -9.13
CA VAL A 46 1.73 1.46 -10.06
C VAL A 46 1.53 2.98 -10.06
N VAL A 47 0.30 3.44 -10.20
CA VAL A 47 -0.02 4.88 -10.23
C VAL A 47 0.38 5.53 -8.90
N TYR A 48 0.10 4.89 -7.79
CA TYR A 48 0.45 5.40 -6.47
C TYR A 48 1.96 5.53 -6.30
N ARG A 49 2.70 4.49 -6.67
CA ARG A 49 4.17 4.50 -6.61
C ARG A 49 4.75 5.63 -7.44
N GLU A 50 4.27 5.81 -8.66
CA GLU A 50 4.74 6.87 -9.54
C GLU A 50 4.35 8.26 -9.04
N SER A 51 3.18 8.40 -8.41
CA SER A 51 2.77 9.67 -7.80
C SER A 51 3.66 10.03 -6.62
N LEU A 52 4.07 9.05 -5.80
CA LEU A 52 5.04 9.27 -4.73
C LEU A 52 6.40 9.65 -5.28
N ARG A 53 6.85 8.99 -6.34
CA ARG A 53 8.11 9.33 -7.00
C ARG A 53 8.09 10.79 -7.44
N ALA A 54 7.01 11.23 -8.08
CA ALA A 54 6.84 12.61 -8.53
C ALA A 54 6.86 13.60 -7.36
N LEU A 55 6.34 13.21 -6.21
CA LEU A 55 6.35 14.04 -5.01
C LEU A 55 7.76 14.14 -4.40
N LEU A 56 8.53 13.05 -4.44
CA LEU A 56 9.83 12.97 -3.79
C LEU A 56 10.99 13.50 -4.66
N ILE A 57 10.88 13.40 -5.99
CA ILE A 57 11.95 13.82 -6.90
C ILE A 57 12.43 15.26 -6.63
N PRO A 58 11.55 16.25 -6.39
CA PRO A 58 12.01 17.61 -6.11
C PRO A 58 12.90 17.73 -4.88
N LEU A 59 12.83 16.78 -3.94
CA LEU A 59 13.68 16.78 -2.75
C LEU A 59 15.15 16.55 -3.08
N GLN A 60 15.43 15.99 -4.25
CA GLN A 60 16.80 15.85 -4.75
C GLN A 60 17.46 17.21 -4.97
N TYR A 61 16.72 18.16 -5.50
CA TYR A 61 17.25 19.50 -5.80
C TYR A 61 17.54 20.31 -4.54
N ASP A 62 16.84 20.00 -3.45
CA ASP A 62 17.04 20.64 -2.17
C ASP A 62 18.16 19.98 -1.34
N GLY A 63 18.68 18.84 -1.81
CA GLY A 63 19.67 18.07 -1.09
C GLY A 63 19.11 17.26 0.08
N THR A 64 17.79 17.21 0.25
CA THR A 64 17.15 16.42 1.31
C THR A 64 17.29 14.93 1.06
N LEU A 65 17.11 14.50 -0.19
CA LEU A 65 17.26 13.11 -0.62
C LEU A 65 18.04 13.07 -1.94
N ASP A 66 18.84 12.03 -2.14
CA ASP A 66 19.36 11.73 -3.47
C ASP A 66 18.46 10.70 -4.20
N LEU A 67 18.70 10.49 -5.49
CA LEU A 67 17.90 9.56 -6.29
C LEU A 67 17.91 8.15 -5.72
N LYS A 68 19.06 7.71 -5.20
CA LYS A 68 19.20 6.39 -4.61
C LYS A 68 18.34 6.24 -3.36
N GLN A 69 18.32 7.27 -2.52
CA GLN A 69 17.48 7.29 -1.31
C GLN A 69 16.00 7.28 -1.67
N ILE A 70 15.60 8.02 -2.71
CA ILE A 70 14.21 8.03 -3.20
C ILE A 70 13.80 6.63 -3.64
N GLU A 71 14.62 5.96 -4.44
CA GLU A 71 14.32 4.59 -4.89
C GLU A 71 14.26 3.61 -3.73
N LEU A 72 15.14 3.75 -2.74
CA LEU A 72 15.11 2.92 -1.54
C LEU A 72 13.81 3.11 -0.76
N LEU A 73 13.32 4.34 -0.62
CA LEU A 73 12.05 4.61 0.03
C LEU A 73 10.89 3.94 -0.70
N LEU A 74 10.89 4.02 -2.03
CA LEU A 74 9.83 3.41 -2.84
C LEU A 74 9.88 1.90 -2.82
N ASP A 75 11.07 1.30 -2.70
CA ASP A 75 11.25 -0.14 -2.69
C ASP A 75 11.08 -0.76 -1.31
N ASP A 76 11.28 0.01 -0.24
CA ASP A 76 11.19 -0.47 1.14
C ASP A 76 10.15 0.31 1.93
N PRO A 77 8.90 -0.19 1.99
CA PRO A 77 7.84 0.47 2.77
C PRO A 77 8.13 0.59 4.26
N SER A 78 9.02 -0.25 4.78
CA SER A 78 9.41 -0.23 6.19
C SER A 78 10.62 0.64 6.47
N SER A 79 11.16 1.32 5.47
CA SER A 79 12.33 2.18 5.64
C SER A 79 12.09 3.26 6.68
N GLN A 80 13.08 3.46 7.52
CA GLN A 80 13.06 4.53 8.52
C GLN A 80 13.04 5.92 7.89
N GLY A 81 13.44 6.04 6.62
CA GLY A 81 13.39 7.29 5.88
C GLY A 81 11.97 7.86 5.76
N TRP A 82 10.94 7.02 5.78
CA TRP A 82 9.56 7.49 5.80
C TRP A 82 9.22 8.25 7.07
N GLY A 83 9.91 8.01 8.17
CA GLY A 83 9.75 8.72 9.43
C GLY A 83 10.71 9.89 9.61
N ASP A 84 11.54 10.21 8.63
CA ASP A 84 12.50 11.30 8.70
C ASP A 84 11.79 12.66 8.78
N PRO A 85 12.00 13.44 9.85
CA PRO A 85 11.36 14.75 9.98
C PRO A 85 11.69 15.71 8.85
N ASP A 86 12.90 15.65 8.31
CA ASP A 86 13.32 16.54 7.21
C ASP A 86 12.54 16.23 5.92
N VAL A 87 12.32 14.96 5.63
CA VAL A 87 11.51 14.54 4.50
C VAL A 87 10.06 15.00 4.69
N HIS A 88 9.51 14.79 5.87
CA HIS A 88 8.14 15.21 6.19
C HIS A 88 7.98 16.72 6.05
N GLU A 89 8.91 17.49 6.58
CA GLU A 89 8.85 18.95 6.53
C GLU A 89 8.92 19.46 5.09
N GLU A 90 9.84 18.92 4.29
CA GLU A 90 10.01 19.35 2.91
C GLU A 90 8.82 18.99 2.04
N VAL A 91 8.27 17.79 2.20
CA VAL A 91 7.05 17.37 1.51
C VAL A 91 5.89 18.27 1.93
N SER A 92 5.76 18.55 3.23
CA SER A 92 4.72 19.44 3.75
C SER A 92 4.78 20.82 3.15
N ARG A 93 5.99 21.36 3.04
CA ARG A 93 6.23 22.67 2.43
C ARG A 93 5.80 22.69 0.96
N ARG A 94 6.13 21.65 0.21
CA ARG A 94 5.77 21.55 -1.20
C ARG A 94 4.28 21.37 -1.43
N LEU A 95 3.62 20.65 -0.55
CA LEU A 95 2.17 20.48 -0.64
C LEU A 95 1.40 21.77 -0.27
N GLY A 96 2.00 22.61 0.56
CA GLY A 96 1.42 23.89 0.94
C GLY A 96 0.02 23.75 1.53
N VAL A 97 -0.94 24.44 0.92
CA VAL A 97 -2.33 24.45 1.40
C VAL A 97 -3.02 23.10 1.25
N PHE A 98 -2.49 22.21 0.42
CA PHE A 98 -3.05 20.88 0.21
C PHE A 98 -2.51 19.83 1.18
N ARG A 99 -1.58 20.19 2.05
CA ARG A 99 -0.89 19.27 2.95
C ARG A 99 -1.85 18.43 3.79
N ASP A 100 -2.75 19.08 4.51
CA ASP A 100 -3.64 18.38 5.44
C ASP A 100 -4.58 17.44 4.70
N ARG A 101 -5.11 17.88 3.57
CA ARG A 101 -6.00 17.04 2.74
C ARG A 101 -5.24 15.85 2.15
N TYR A 102 -4.01 16.06 1.70
CA TYR A 102 -3.18 15.00 1.15
C TYR A 102 -2.93 13.91 2.20
N PHE A 103 -2.49 14.30 3.40
CA PHE A 103 -2.23 13.32 4.46
C PHE A 103 -3.50 12.64 4.94
N GLN A 104 -4.62 13.32 4.95
CA GLN A 104 -5.91 12.71 5.26
C GLN A 104 -6.26 11.63 4.23
N ILE A 105 -6.08 11.92 2.94
CA ILE A 105 -6.32 10.94 1.88
C ILE A 105 -5.42 9.70 2.06
N LEU A 106 -4.15 9.90 2.40
CA LEU A 106 -3.24 8.77 2.66
C LEU A 106 -3.73 7.90 3.83
N GLN A 107 -4.22 8.53 4.91
CA GLN A 107 -4.78 7.79 6.03
C GLN A 107 -6.03 7.00 5.65
N GLU A 108 -6.90 7.60 4.86
CA GLU A 108 -8.10 6.94 4.34
C GLU A 108 -7.74 5.76 3.43
N MET A 109 -6.75 5.94 2.57
CA MET A 109 -6.24 4.86 1.70
C MET A 109 -5.67 3.71 2.54
N ASN A 110 -4.84 4.02 3.52
CA ASN A 110 -4.26 3.00 4.39
C ASN A 110 -5.35 2.21 5.11
N HIS A 111 -6.32 2.92 5.68
CA HIS A 111 -7.45 2.28 6.37
C HIS A 111 -8.23 1.38 5.42
N THR A 112 -8.55 1.86 4.22
CA THR A 112 -9.31 1.11 3.21
C THR A 112 -8.56 -0.14 2.76
N ILE A 113 -7.26 -0.01 2.47
CA ILE A 113 -6.43 -1.14 2.03
C ILE A 113 -6.40 -2.23 3.10
N LEU A 114 -6.16 -1.84 4.35
CA LEU A 114 -6.11 -2.80 5.46
C LEU A 114 -7.47 -3.47 5.69
N LYS A 115 -8.54 -2.70 5.60
CA LYS A 115 -9.90 -3.21 5.73
C LYS A 115 -10.23 -4.21 4.63
N LEU A 116 -9.87 -3.90 3.38
CA LEU A 116 -10.09 -4.79 2.24
C LEU A 116 -9.24 -6.06 2.36
N ALA A 117 -7.98 -5.93 2.71
CA ALA A 117 -7.10 -7.09 2.90
C ALA A 117 -7.64 -8.02 3.98
N LYS A 118 -8.12 -7.45 5.07
CA LYS A 118 -8.73 -8.22 6.15
C LYS A 118 -10.03 -8.91 5.71
N ALA A 119 -10.87 -8.21 4.96
CA ALA A 119 -12.11 -8.79 4.42
C ALA A 119 -11.81 -9.93 3.44
N CYS A 120 -10.79 -9.80 2.61
CA CYS A 120 -10.39 -10.84 1.67
C CYS A 120 -9.79 -12.07 2.35
N LYS A 121 -9.29 -11.94 3.57
CA LYS A 121 -8.82 -13.06 4.39
C LYS A 121 -9.95 -13.82 5.06
N VAL A 122 -11.12 -13.26 5.12
CA VAL A 122 -12.40 -13.79 5.60
C VAL A 122 -12.33 -14.26 7.05
N ASP A 123 -11.68 -15.39 7.25
CA ASP A 123 -11.39 -15.97 8.55
C ASP A 123 -9.88 -16.02 8.65
N ASP A 124 -9.33 -15.15 9.45
CA ASP A 124 -7.89 -15.02 9.59
C ASP A 124 -7.22 -16.33 9.99
N ALA A 125 -7.84 -17.11 10.87
CA ALA A 125 -7.30 -18.38 11.30
C ALA A 125 -7.22 -19.38 10.14
N ARG A 126 -8.28 -19.48 9.34
CA ARG A 126 -8.29 -20.36 8.16
C ARG A 126 -7.32 -19.88 7.09
N PHE A 127 -7.28 -18.58 6.85
CA PHE A 127 -6.37 -18.01 5.88
C PHE A 127 -4.91 -18.24 6.28
N GLN A 128 -4.58 -18.00 7.53
CA GLN A 128 -3.23 -18.23 8.05
C GLN A 128 -2.87 -19.71 8.00
N SER A 129 -3.79 -20.59 8.37
CA SER A 129 -3.58 -22.04 8.25
C SER A 129 -3.32 -22.44 6.81
N SER A 130 -4.06 -21.89 5.86
CA SER A 130 -3.87 -22.17 4.44
C SER A 130 -2.50 -21.70 3.94
N LEU A 131 -2.06 -20.54 4.39
CA LEU A 131 -0.73 -20.01 4.04
C LEU A 131 0.39 -20.90 4.62
N HIS A 132 0.30 -21.24 5.90
CA HIS A 132 1.31 -22.05 6.57
C HIS A 132 1.35 -23.49 6.06
N ALA A 133 0.21 -24.06 5.80
CA ALA A 133 0.09 -25.44 5.30
C ALA A 133 0.29 -25.54 3.79
N ASN A 134 0.48 -24.41 3.10
CA ASN A 134 0.53 -24.35 1.65
C ASN A 134 -0.65 -25.08 0.99
N LYS A 135 -1.80 -25.06 1.67
CA LYS A 135 -3.03 -25.69 1.21
C LYS A 135 -4.02 -24.63 0.77
N VAL A 136 -4.64 -24.90 -0.36
CA VAL A 136 -5.84 -24.17 -0.76
C VAL A 136 -6.99 -24.82 -0.01
N GLY A 137 -7.26 -24.35 1.18
CA GLY A 137 -8.31 -24.90 2.03
C GLY A 137 -9.71 -24.49 1.60
N SER A 138 -10.71 -25.07 2.27
CA SER A 138 -12.10 -24.68 2.13
C SER A 138 -12.36 -23.39 2.87
N ILE A 139 -11.84 -22.30 2.37
CA ILE A 139 -12.07 -20.98 2.95
C ILE A 139 -13.39 -20.47 2.44
N CYS A 140 -14.26 -20.08 3.34
CA CYS A 140 -15.47 -19.36 2.95
C CYS A 140 -15.07 -17.99 2.45
N ILE A 141 -15.48 -17.68 1.27
CA ILE A 141 -15.10 -16.45 0.62
C ILE A 141 -16.22 -15.45 0.76
N ILE A 142 -15.88 -14.31 1.23
CA ILE A 142 -16.75 -13.16 1.21
C ILE A 142 -16.51 -12.43 -0.10
N SER A 143 -17.55 -11.85 -0.63
CA SER A 143 -17.38 -10.98 -1.80
C SER A 143 -16.43 -9.82 -1.47
N CYS A 144 -15.46 -9.65 -2.30
CA CYS A 144 -14.53 -8.53 -2.20
C CYS A 144 -15.17 -7.22 -2.64
#